data_cbe8afa6b51d76dad4707f1c5b9dd464
#
_entry.id   cbe8afa6b51d76dad4707f1c5b9dd464
#
_cell.length_a   1.000
_cell.length_b   1.000
_cell.length_c   1.000
_cell.angle_alpha   90.00
_cell.angle_beta   90.00
_cell.angle_gamma   90.00
#
_symmetry.space_group_name_H-M   'P 1'
#
loop_
_entity.id
_entity.type
_entity.pdbx_description
1 polymer ?
#
loop_
_entity_poly.entity_id
_entity_poly.type
_entity_poly.pdbx_seq_one_letter_code
_entity_poly.pdbx_strand_id
1 'polypeptide(L)'
;MLSLRVTGFDLPPSFCDVNSPPPAPDQIKVRIKACGLNFADLLLLKGTYQDTPALPFTPGLEVAGEVIECGAEVFNFTPGDRVAVFCGSGGLAEEGVFEAHRAIPLPDSISYEEAAALLIAY
;
A
#
# COMPACT_ATOMS: atom_id res chain seq x y z
N MET A 1 11.15 7.95 5.21
CA MET A 1 9.92 8.30 4.50
C MET A 1 8.79 8.59 5.48
N LEU A 2 7.83 9.41 5.07
CA LEU A 2 6.63 9.65 5.88
C LEU A 2 5.64 8.52 5.73
N SER A 3 5.07 8.10 6.85
CA SER A 3 4.04 7.07 6.91
C SER A 3 3.05 7.43 8.02
N LEU A 4 1.77 7.19 7.77
CA LEU A 4 0.76 7.30 8.82
C LEU A 4 0.83 6.02 9.65
N ARG A 5 1.00 6.15 10.97
CA ARG A 5 1.19 4.99 11.86
C ARG A 5 0.10 4.92 12.91
N VAL A 6 -0.41 3.72 13.09
CA VAL A 6 -1.28 3.36 14.22
C VAL A 6 -0.40 2.69 15.26
N THR A 7 -0.22 3.34 16.39
CA THR A 7 0.62 2.85 17.49
C THR A 7 -0.19 2.29 18.65
N GLY A 8 -1.48 2.53 18.67
CA GLY A 8 -2.42 1.99 19.65
C GLY A 8 -3.84 2.28 19.20
N PHE A 9 -4.78 1.42 19.56
CA PHE A 9 -6.18 1.57 19.11
C PHE A 9 -6.91 2.67 19.87
N ASP A 10 -6.37 3.09 21.02
CA ASP A 10 -6.92 4.20 21.81
C ASP A 10 -6.26 5.54 21.49
N LEU A 11 -5.33 5.56 20.55
CA LEU A 11 -4.57 6.73 20.18
C LEU A 11 -4.90 7.14 18.75
N PRO A 12 -4.93 8.45 18.42
CA PRO A 12 -5.06 8.88 17.05
C PRO A 12 -3.83 8.45 16.25
N PRO A 13 -4.00 8.11 14.97
CA PRO A 13 -2.84 7.83 14.12
C PRO A 13 -2.03 9.12 13.91
N SER A 14 -0.73 8.96 13.70
CA SER A 14 0.17 10.09 13.50
C SER A 14 1.16 9.81 12.38
N PHE A 15 1.62 10.88 11.73
CA PHE A 15 2.68 10.75 10.74
C PHE A 15 4.03 10.53 11.43
N CYS A 16 4.76 9.56 10.96
CA CYS A 16 6.08 9.21 11.47
C CYS A 16 7.06 9.08 10.33
N ASP A 17 8.33 9.38 10.60
CA ASP A 17 9.40 9.09 9.67
C ASP A 17 9.88 7.65 9.95
N VAL A 18 9.73 6.79 8.95
CA VAL A 18 10.09 5.38 9.07
C VAL A 18 11.03 4.98 7.94
N ASN A 19 11.82 3.94 8.16
CA ASN A 19 12.68 3.39 7.12
C ASN A 19 11.84 2.68 6.06
N SER A 20 12.24 2.83 4.79
CA SER A 20 11.66 2.08 3.68
C SER A 20 12.48 0.80 3.49
N PRO A 21 11.94 -0.39 3.82
CA PRO A 21 12.70 -1.62 3.70
C PRO A 21 12.91 -2.01 2.23
N PRO A 22 13.95 -2.79 1.92
CA PRO A 22 14.07 -3.38 0.59
C PRO A 22 12.98 -4.44 0.37
N PRO A 23 12.57 -4.69 -0.88
CA PRO A 23 11.59 -5.75 -1.16
C PRO A 23 12.20 -7.13 -0.92
N ALA A 24 11.40 -8.05 -0.40
CA ALA A 24 11.75 -9.47 -0.37
C ALA A 24 11.77 -10.03 -1.80
N PRO A 25 12.30 -11.26 -2.02
CA PRO A 25 12.45 -11.79 -3.38
C PRO A 25 11.16 -11.79 -4.23
N ASP A 26 9.99 -11.98 -3.61
CA ASP A 26 8.70 -12.03 -4.30
C ASP A 26 7.92 -10.70 -4.24
N GLN A 27 8.56 -9.63 -3.78
CA GLN A 27 7.91 -8.35 -3.55
C GLN A 27 8.39 -7.28 -4.52
N ILE A 28 7.55 -6.26 -4.67
CA ILE A 28 7.89 -5.01 -5.37
C ILE A 28 7.81 -3.86 -4.38
N LYS A 29 8.64 -2.86 -4.62
CA LYS A 29 8.54 -1.57 -3.91
C LYS A 29 7.83 -0.59 -4.83
N VAL A 30 6.80 0.05 -4.30
CA VAL A 30 5.95 0.98 -5.04
C VAL A 30 6.08 2.37 -4.43
N ARG A 31 6.35 3.38 -5.27
CA ARG A 31 6.18 4.78 -4.89
C ARG A 31 4.70 5.07 -4.98
N ILE A 32 4.06 5.29 -3.84
CA ILE A 32 2.62 5.43 -3.77
C ILE A 32 2.22 6.83 -4.24
N LYS A 33 1.37 6.90 -5.25
CA LYS A 33 0.85 8.14 -5.82
C LYS A 33 -0.56 8.45 -5.34
N ALA A 34 -1.33 7.44 -5.02
CA ALA A 34 -2.68 7.58 -4.50
C ALA A 34 -3.02 6.38 -3.63
N CYS A 35 -3.78 6.63 -2.57
CA CYS A 35 -4.29 5.59 -1.67
C CYS A 35 -5.78 5.80 -1.49
N GLY A 36 -6.58 4.79 -1.80
CA GLY A 36 -8.01 4.84 -1.58
C GLY A 36 -8.35 4.69 -0.11
N LEU A 37 -9.33 5.44 0.36
CA LEU A 37 -9.84 5.34 1.73
C LEU A 37 -11.15 4.58 1.73
N ASN A 38 -11.29 3.62 2.65
CA ASN A 38 -12.43 2.73 2.72
C ASN A 38 -12.92 2.62 4.16
N PHE A 39 -14.15 2.13 4.32
CA PHE A 39 -14.71 1.89 5.66
C PHE A 39 -13.83 0.94 6.47
N ALA A 40 -13.20 -0.04 5.82
CA ALA A 40 -12.28 -0.96 6.47
C ALA A 40 -11.10 -0.25 7.13
N ASP A 41 -10.63 0.89 6.59
CA ASP A 41 -9.57 1.68 7.22
C ASP A 41 -10.00 2.20 8.60
N LEU A 42 -11.27 2.59 8.74
CA LEU A 42 -11.80 3.02 10.04
C LEU A 42 -11.81 1.86 11.03
N LEU A 43 -12.13 0.66 10.58
CA LEU A 43 -12.10 -0.53 11.42
C LEU A 43 -10.66 -0.89 11.83
N LEU A 44 -9.71 -0.72 10.93
CA LEU A 44 -8.28 -0.91 11.22
C LEU A 44 -7.81 0.04 12.33
N LEU A 45 -8.21 1.31 12.28
CA LEU A 45 -7.85 2.29 13.30
C LEU A 45 -8.37 1.91 14.68
N LYS A 46 -9.50 1.20 14.73
CA LYS A 46 -10.12 0.76 15.98
C LYS A 46 -9.70 -0.66 16.40
N GLY A 47 -8.96 -1.36 15.57
CA GLY A 47 -8.57 -2.73 15.84
C GLY A 47 -9.70 -3.74 15.70
N THR A 48 -10.80 -3.38 15.04
CA THR A 48 -11.99 -4.24 14.92
C THR A 48 -12.12 -4.92 13.56
N TYR A 49 -11.19 -4.66 12.65
CA TYR A 49 -11.16 -5.35 11.36
C TYR A 49 -10.53 -6.73 11.54
N GLN A 50 -11.11 -7.76 10.89
CA GLN A 50 -10.66 -9.15 11.08
C GLN A 50 -9.20 -9.37 10.69
N ASP A 51 -8.68 -8.62 9.71
CA ASP A 51 -7.32 -8.72 9.23
C ASP A 51 -6.43 -7.60 9.78
N THR A 52 -6.71 -7.12 10.99
CA THR A 52 -5.93 -6.05 11.61
C THR A 52 -4.50 -6.51 11.88
N PRO A 53 -3.49 -5.81 11.35
CA PRO A 53 -2.09 -6.16 11.60
C PRO A 53 -1.68 -5.92 13.06
N ALA A 54 -0.52 -6.47 13.43
CA ALA A 54 0.09 -6.18 14.72
C ALA A 54 0.54 -4.72 14.78
N LEU A 55 0.41 -4.11 15.96
CA LEU A 55 0.88 -2.74 16.21
C LEU A 55 2.42 -2.69 16.28
N PRO A 56 3.07 -1.63 15.83
CA PRO A 56 2.50 -0.52 15.06
C PRO A 56 2.35 -0.89 13.59
N PHE A 57 1.38 -0.30 12.91
CA PHE A 57 1.21 -0.56 11.48
C PHE A 57 0.77 0.72 10.74
N THR A 58 0.84 0.67 9.41
CA THR A 58 0.33 1.73 8.54
C THR A 58 -0.97 1.26 7.91
N PRO A 59 -2.09 2.00 8.05
CA PRO A 59 -3.34 1.66 7.38
C PRO A 59 -3.29 1.97 5.88
N GLY A 60 -4.38 1.72 5.18
CA GLY A 60 -4.50 1.93 3.73
C GLY A 60 -4.52 0.60 2.99
N LEU A 61 -5.69 0.23 2.43
CA LEU A 61 -5.91 -1.08 1.86
C LEU A 61 -5.61 -1.16 0.38
N GLU A 62 -5.71 -0.04 -0.34
CA GLU A 62 -5.51 -0.04 -1.79
C GLU A 62 -4.71 1.18 -2.22
N VAL A 63 -3.78 0.94 -3.12
CA VAL A 63 -2.88 1.99 -3.62
C VAL A 63 -2.75 1.90 -5.12
N ALA A 64 -2.31 2.99 -5.72
CA ALA A 64 -1.82 3.04 -7.08
C ALA A 64 -0.51 3.81 -7.10
N GLY A 65 0.43 3.36 -7.89
CA GLY A 65 1.74 3.99 -7.92
C GLY A 65 2.66 3.38 -8.96
N GLU A 66 3.93 3.73 -8.84
CA GLU A 66 4.99 3.33 -9.75
C GLU A 66 5.94 2.36 -9.06
N VAL A 67 6.23 1.24 -9.72
CA VAL A 67 7.24 0.29 -9.24
C VAL A 67 8.61 0.98 -9.32
N ILE A 68 9.34 0.99 -8.22
CA ILE A 68 10.68 1.57 -8.16
C ILE A 68 11.78 0.53 -7.92
N GLU A 69 11.42 -0.63 -7.39
CA GLU A 69 12.37 -1.72 -7.13
C GLU A 69 11.63 -3.05 -7.15
N CYS A 70 12.27 -4.11 -7.65
CA CYS A 70 11.70 -5.46 -7.68
C CYS A 70 12.59 -6.43 -6.93
N GLY A 71 12.00 -7.37 -6.21
CA GLY A 71 12.70 -8.49 -5.63
C GLY A 71 13.28 -9.42 -6.69
N ALA A 72 14.25 -10.24 -6.31
CA ALA A 72 15.01 -11.07 -7.26
C ALA A 72 14.18 -12.10 -8.01
N GLU A 73 13.03 -12.49 -7.47
CA GLU A 73 12.14 -13.48 -8.07
C GLU A 73 10.94 -12.86 -8.81
N VAL A 74 10.92 -11.54 -8.97
CA VAL A 74 9.86 -10.84 -9.69
C VAL A 74 10.27 -10.66 -11.14
N PHE A 75 9.53 -11.29 -12.06
CA PHE A 75 9.85 -11.27 -13.50
C PHE A 75 8.77 -10.59 -14.34
N ASN A 76 7.61 -10.30 -13.77
CA ASN A 76 6.47 -9.73 -14.50
C ASN A 76 6.31 -8.21 -14.30
N PHE A 77 7.17 -7.60 -13.51
CA PHE A 77 7.21 -6.15 -13.32
C PHE A 77 8.64 -5.64 -13.42
N THR A 78 8.78 -4.39 -13.84
CA THR A 78 10.06 -3.68 -13.89
C THR A 78 9.88 -2.29 -13.29
N PRO A 79 10.96 -1.66 -12.80
CA PRO A 79 10.90 -0.27 -12.35
C PRO A 79 10.34 0.63 -13.46
N GLY A 80 9.45 1.53 -13.08
CA GLY A 80 8.72 2.39 -14.01
C GLY A 80 7.31 1.93 -14.33
N ASP A 81 6.97 0.67 -14.06
CA ASP A 81 5.63 0.15 -14.32
C ASP A 81 4.62 0.83 -13.40
N ARG A 82 3.45 1.15 -13.96
CA ARG A 82 2.31 1.69 -13.23
C ARG A 82 1.42 0.54 -12.76
N VAL A 83 1.12 0.52 -11.47
CA VAL A 83 0.37 -0.59 -10.87
C VAL A 83 -0.68 -0.09 -9.90
N ALA A 84 -1.68 -0.94 -9.66
CA ALA A 84 -2.59 -0.83 -8.54
C ALA A 84 -2.41 -2.07 -7.66
N VAL A 85 -2.49 -1.90 -6.35
CA VAL A 85 -2.28 -2.99 -5.39
C VAL A 85 -3.38 -2.94 -4.33
N PHE A 86 -4.05 -4.08 -4.13
CA PHE A 86 -4.85 -4.29 -2.93
C PHE A 86 -3.92 -4.88 -1.87
N CYS A 87 -3.47 -4.03 -0.96
CA CYS A 87 -2.38 -4.40 -0.05
C CYS A 87 -2.85 -4.84 1.34
N GLY A 88 -4.08 -4.55 1.71
CA GLY A 88 -4.59 -4.88 3.04
C GLY A 88 -4.14 -3.94 4.15
N SER A 89 -2.95 -3.37 4.04
CA SER A 89 -2.41 -2.33 4.92
C SER A 89 -1.13 -1.78 4.27
N GLY A 90 -0.62 -0.68 4.80
CA GLY A 90 0.64 -0.11 4.33
C GLY A 90 0.49 1.01 3.30
N GLY A 91 -0.74 1.34 2.88
CA GLY A 91 -0.98 2.26 1.78
C GLY A 91 -0.78 3.74 2.09
N LEU A 92 -0.99 4.16 3.34
CA LEU A 92 -0.87 5.57 3.73
C LEU A 92 0.57 5.92 4.08
N ALA A 93 1.45 5.81 3.10
CA ALA A 93 2.88 6.09 3.19
C ALA A 93 3.38 6.57 1.82
N GLU A 94 4.59 7.13 1.79
CA GLU A 94 5.20 7.55 0.53
C GLU A 94 5.60 6.37 -0.34
N GLU A 95 6.05 5.28 0.28
CA GLU A 95 6.44 4.05 -0.39
C GLU A 95 5.92 2.84 0.38
N GLY A 96 5.73 1.74 -0.32
CA GLY A 96 5.36 0.49 0.29
C GLY A 96 5.96 -0.70 -0.43
N VAL A 97 6.09 -1.81 0.30
CA VAL A 97 6.60 -3.08 -0.22
C VAL A 97 5.46 -4.09 -0.17
N PHE A 98 5.12 -4.66 -1.32
CA PHE A 98 3.95 -5.53 -1.46
C PHE A 98 4.30 -6.76 -2.27
N GLU A 99 3.61 -7.87 -2.01
CA GLU A 99 3.76 -9.08 -2.83
C GLU A 99 3.35 -8.78 -4.28
N ALA A 100 4.19 -9.16 -5.22
CA ALA A 100 3.97 -8.85 -6.64
C ALA A 100 2.66 -9.42 -7.17
N HIS A 101 2.20 -10.56 -6.64
CA HIS A 101 0.95 -11.19 -7.09
C HIS A 101 -0.30 -10.37 -6.74
N ARG A 102 -0.18 -9.40 -5.84
CA ARG A 102 -1.29 -8.49 -5.49
C ARG A 102 -1.37 -7.28 -6.41
N ALA A 103 -0.39 -7.09 -7.27
CA ALA A 103 -0.32 -5.92 -8.15
C ALA A 103 -0.96 -6.21 -9.50
N ILE A 104 -1.65 -5.21 -10.02
CA ILE A 104 -2.29 -5.23 -11.33
C ILE A 104 -1.66 -4.14 -12.17
N PRO A 105 -1.15 -4.44 -13.38
CA PRO A 105 -0.63 -3.40 -14.26
C PRO A 105 -1.74 -2.45 -14.70
N LEU A 106 -1.43 -1.16 -14.75
CA LEU A 106 -2.38 -0.13 -15.14
C LEU A 106 -2.16 0.31 -16.58
N PRO A 107 -3.25 0.43 -17.37
CA PRO A 107 -3.14 1.08 -18.68
C PRO A 107 -2.86 2.57 -18.52
N ASP A 108 -2.22 3.16 -19.54
CA ASP A 108 -1.86 4.59 -19.51
C ASP A 108 -3.08 5.52 -19.44
N SER A 109 -4.26 5.01 -19.84
CA SER A 109 -5.50 5.79 -19.85
C SER A 109 -6.14 6.02 -18.48
N ILE A 110 -5.67 5.32 -17.45
CA ILE A 110 -6.23 5.41 -16.10
C ILE A 110 -5.26 6.17 -15.21
N SER A 111 -5.76 7.18 -14.48
CA SER A 111 -4.95 7.90 -13.50
C SER A 111 -4.72 7.03 -12.25
N TYR A 112 -3.71 7.39 -11.46
CA TYR A 112 -3.46 6.71 -10.20
C TYR A 112 -4.64 6.87 -9.24
N GLU A 113 -5.25 8.06 -9.20
CA GLU A 113 -6.40 8.33 -8.34
C GLU A 113 -7.61 7.47 -8.71
N GLU A 114 -7.90 7.34 -9.99
CA GLU A 114 -8.98 6.49 -10.47
C GLU A 114 -8.72 5.03 -10.11
N ALA A 115 -7.49 4.56 -10.32
CA ALA A 115 -7.12 3.19 -10.04
C ALA A 115 -7.22 2.86 -8.55
N ALA A 116 -6.73 3.75 -7.68
CA ALA A 116 -6.79 3.55 -6.23
C ALA A 116 -8.23 3.50 -5.72
N ALA A 117 -9.15 4.21 -6.36
CA ALA A 117 -10.55 4.25 -5.94
C ALA A 117 -11.35 3.04 -6.40
N LEU A 118 -10.89 2.28 -7.41
CA LEU A 118 -11.69 1.24 -8.07
C LEU A 118 -11.46 -0.17 -7.53
N LEU A 119 -10.30 -0.47 -6.94
CA LEU A 119 -9.94 -1.84 -6.60
C LEU A 119 -10.92 -2.55 -5.66
N ILE A 120 -11.38 -1.87 -4.62
CA ILE A 120 -12.32 -2.47 -3.67
C ILE A 120 -13.76 -2.43 -4.22
N ALA A 121 -14.08 -1.45 -5.06
CA ALA A 121 -15.41 -1.32 -5.65
C ALA A 121 -15.69 -2.40 -6.70
N TYR A 122 -14.66 -3.01 -7.23
CA TYR A 122 -14.73 -4.06 -8.23
C TYR A 122 -13.92 -5.29 -7.81
#